data_93eee15f786ed61b469935990b85f79b
#
_entry.id   93eee15f786ed61b469935990b85f79b
#
_cell.length_a   1.000
_cell.length_b   1.000
_cell.length_c   1.000
_cell.angle_alpha   90.00
_cell.angle_beta   90.00
_cell.angle_gamma   90.00
#
_symmetry.space_group_name_H-M   'P 1'
#
loop_
_entity.id
_entity.type
_entity.pdbx_description
1 polymer ?
#
loop_
_entity_poly.entity_id
_entity_poly.type
_entity_poly.pdbx_seq_one_letter_code
_entity_poly.pdbx_strand_id
1 'polypeptide(L)'
;GPDSVRLLVMGNTVQPAAGCLCPENALLAAVTNSLSLRRDDAILMDTQAGFEHFGRALAKGFRHAVVVTDPTFNGIQVAVHAARLAGDLDIPAIHLVVNRVRGARDYERSLDRLNDEGGFPFTSKHWLPVDEVLPDVEPSVGALLERSPTLFDHKLGELLQALLAEEEAVLPCVS
;
A
#
# COMPACT_ATOMS: atom_id res chain seq x y z
N GLY A 1 -17.59 -2.87 -14.38
CA GLY A 1 -16.72 -3.38 -15.41
C GLY A 1 -15.37 -2.69 -15.36
N PRO A 2 -14.36 -3.13 -16.13
CA PRO A 2 -13.03 -2.55 -16.11
C PRO A 2 -12.96 -1.06 -16.46
N ASP A 3 -14.04 -0.51 -16.97
CA ASP A 3 -14.17 0.90 -17.35
C ASP A 3 -14.21 1.89 -16.16
N SER A 4 -14.20 1.41 -14.92
CA SER A 4 -14.20 2.25 -13.71
C SER A 4 -12.82 2.59 -13.19
N VAL A 5 -11.75 1.94 -13.68
CA VAL A 5 -10.37 2.22 -13.25
C VAL A 5 -9.77 3.33 -14.09
N ARG A 6 -9.24 4.36 -13.44
CA ARG A 6 -8.50 5.47 -14.06
C ARG A 6 -7.06 5.45 -13.56
N LEU A 7 -6.11 5.55 -14.47
CA LEU A 7 -4.69 5.59 -14.15
C LEU A 7 -4.15 7.01 -14.37
N LEU A 8 -3.52 7.56 -13.34
CA LEU A 8 -2.74 8.77 -13.41
C LEU A 8 -1.26 8.40 -13.21
N VAL A 9 -0.42 8.71 -14.18
CA VAL A 9 1.02 8.46 -14.11
C VAL A 9 1.76 9.80 -14.08
N MET A 10 2.59 9.99 -13.05
CA MET A 10 3.52 11.10 -13.02
C MET A 10 4.75 10.75 -13.86
N GLY A 11 5.12 11.64 -14.80
CA GLY A 11 6.31 11.47 -15.62
C GLY A 11 7.59 11.57 -14.80
N ASN A 12 8.63 10.83 -15.20
CA ASN A 12 9.96 10.99 -14.64
C ASN A 12 10.53 12.37 -15.01
N THR A 13 11.07 13.09 -14.04
CA THR A 13 11.89 14.27 -14.30
C THR A 13 13.20 13.84 -14.97
N VAL A 14 13.37 14.23 -16.22
CA VAL A 14 14.53 13.85 -17.06
C VAL A 14 15.82 14.59 -16.65
N GLN A 15 15.81 15.38 -15.59
CA GLN A 15 17.00 16.14 -15.16
C GLN A 15 17.61 15.55 -13.87
N PRO A 16 18.81 14.96 -13.95
CA PRO A 16 19.50 14.37 -12.80
C PRO A 16 19.97 15.35 -11.72
N ALA A 17 19.69 16.64 -11.86
CA ALA A 17 20.18 17.70 -10.98
C ALA A 17 19.10 18.58 -10.34
N ALA A 18 17.82 18.30 -10.57
CA ALA A 18 16.75 19.03 -9.90
C ALA A 18 16.47 18.38 -8.54
N GLY A 19 17.19 18.80 -7.53
CA GLY A 19 17.25 18.22 -6.19
C GLY A 19 16.03 18.47 -5.31
N CYS A 20 14.81 18.44 -5.81
CA CYS A 20 13.60 18.38 -4.97
C CYS A 20 12.40 17.99 -5.82
N LEU A 21 11.70 16.93 -5.42
CA LEU A 21 10.39 16.52 -5.97
C LEU A 21 9.24 17.38 -5.44
N CYS A 22 9.53 18.54 -4.85
CA CYS A 22 8.54 19.43 -4.25
C CYS A 22 7.47 19.94 -5.24
N PRO A 23 7.80 20.31 -6.48
CA PRO A 23 6.80 20.77 -7.45
C PRO A 23 5.86 19.64 -7.90
N GLU A 24 6.42 18.43 -8.11
CA GLU A 24 5.67 17.26 -8.54
C GLU A 24 4.71 16.80 -7.43
N ASN A 25 5.18 16.78 -6.20
CA ASN A 25 4.34 16.43 -5.04
C ASN A 25 3.22 17.46 -4.80
N ALA A 26 3.50 18.75 -5.03
CA ALA A 26 2.50 19.81 -4.94
C ALA A 26 1.44 19.67 -6.04
N LEU A 27 1.84 19.32 -7.26
CA LEU A 27 0.92 19.06 -8.37
C LEU A 27 0.05 17.83 -8.07
N LEU A 28 0.66 16.73 -7.60
CA LEU A 28 -0.07 15.53 -7.26
C LEU A 28 -1.07 15.77 -6.12
N ALA A 29 -0.68 16.51 -5.08
CA ALA A 29 -1.56 16.92 -4.00
C ALA A 29 -2.73 17.78 -4.52
N ALA A 30 -2.46 18.73 -5.41
CA ALA A 30 -3.51 19.56 -6.00
C ALA A 30 -4.49 18.74 -6.84
N VAL A 31 -4.00 17.80 -7.64
CA VAL A 31 -4.84 16.89 -8.42
C VAL A 31 -5.68 16.01 -7.50
N THR A 32 -5.07 15.36 -6.52
CA THR A 32 -5.76 14.49 -5.56
C THR A 32 -6.85 15.25 -4.79
N ASN A 33 -6.55 16.47 -4.34
CA ASN A 33 -7.53 17.31 -3.63
C ASN A 33 -8.64 17.86 -4.54
N SER A 34 -8.43 17.91 -5.86
CA SER A 34 -9.44 18.34 -6.81
C SER A 34 -10.38 17.23 -7.28
N LEU A 35 -10.04 15.97 -6.99
CA LEU A 35 -10.89 14.84 -7.35
C LEU A 35 -12.16 14.84 -6.47
N SER A 36 -13.31 14.96 -7.13
CA SER A 36 -14.60 14.72 -6.48
C SER A 36 -14.84 13.22 -6.42
N LEU A 37 -14.52 12.59 -5.31
CA LEU A 37 -14.78 11.19 -5.07
C LEU A 37 -16.27 10.97 -4.77
N ARG A 38 -16.83 9.94 -5.40
CA ARG A 38 -18.12 9.39 -5.00
C ARG A 38 -17.92 8.50 -3.78
N ARG A 39 -19.01 8.12 -3.12
CA ARG A 39 -18.95 7.28 -1.92
C ARG A 39 -18.23 5.94 -2.14
N ASP A 40 -18.30 5.40 -3.36
CA ASP A 40 -17.75 4.10 -3.71
C ASP A 40 -16.43 4.22 -4.50
N ASP A 41 -15.87 5.43 -4.63
CA ASP A 41 -14.59 5.65 -5.30
C ASP A 41 -13.44 5.51 -4.30
N ALA A 42 -12.35 4.89 -4.72
CA ALA A 42 -11.11 4.78 -3.95
C ALA A 42 -9.92 5.31 -4.76
N ILE A 43 -8.98 5.96 -4.10
CA ILE A 43 -7.70 6.34 -4.66
C ILE A 43 -6.64 5.41 -4.11
N LEU A 44 -5.98 4.67 -4.99
CA LEU A 44 -4.78 3.92 -4.67
C LEU A 44 -3.57 4.69 -5.19
N MET A 45 -2.67 5.07 -4.28
CA MET A 45 -1.43 5.75 -4.64
C MET A 45 -0.27 4.76 -4.50
N ASP A 46 0.32 4.39 -5.65
CA ASP A 46 1.56 3.62 -5.68
C ASP A 46 2.74 4.56 -5.50
N THR A 47 3.52 4.35 -4.45
CA THR A 47 4.65 5.20 -4.10
C THR A 47 5.96 4.49 -4.42
N GLN A 48 6.96 5.24 -4.86
CA GLN A 48 8.31 4.72 -4.91
C GLN A 48 8.76 4.30 -3.50
N ALA A 49 9.68 3.34 -3.42
CA ALA A 49 10.23 2.86 -2.16
C ALA A 49 10.79 4.04 -1.33
N GLY A 50 10.20 4.26 -0.15
CA GLY A 50 10.57 5.34 0.75
C GLY A 50 9.54 6.48 0.80
N PHE A 51 9.01 6.71 1.98
CA PHE A 51 8.12 7.85 2.25
C PHE A 51 8.86 9.19 2.35
N GLU A 52 10.17 9.21 2.20
CA GLU A 52 11.02 10.40 2.38
C GLU A 52 10.64 11.55 1.43
N HIS A 53 10.01 11.21 0.33
CA HIS A 53 9.51 12.18 -0.66
C HIS A 53 8.03 12.51 -0.49
N PHE A 54 7.36 11.86 0.46
CA PHE A 54 5.95 12.09 0.76
C PHE A 54 5.82 13.31 1.69
N GLY A 55 5.55 14.45 1.13
CA GLY A 55 5.24 15.62 1.94
C GLY A 55 3.91 15.45 2.71
N ARG A 56 3.80 16.04 3.91
CA ARG A 56 2.55 16.05 4.72
C ARG A 56 1.32 16.50 3.93
N ALA A 57 1.52 17.39 2.95
CA ALA A 57 0.44 17.87 2.09
C ALA A 57 -0.17 16.77 1.21
N LEU A 58 0.64 15.78 0.79
CA LEU A 58 0.18 14.68 -0.04
C LEU A 58 -0.46 13.56 0.78
N ALA A 59 0.09 13.28 1.97
CA ALA A 59 -0.47 12.29 2.90
C ALA A 59 -1.84 12.71 3.46
N LYS A 60 -2.10 14.02 3.48
CA LYS A 60 -3.31 14.58 4.02
C LYS A 60 -4.54 14.14 3.21
N GLY A 61 -5.40 13.35 3.82
CA GLY A 61 -6.60 12.79 3.18
C GLY A 61 -6.53 11.30 2.88
N PHE A 62 -5.34 10.68 2.95
CA PHE A 62 -5.25 9.22 2.93
C PHE A 62 -5.57 8.64 4.31
N ARG A 63 -6.41 7.64 4.33
CA ARG A 63 -6.86 6.97 5.56
C ARG A 63 -6.02 5.74 5.89
N HIS A 64 -5.45 5.12 4.85
CA HIS A 64 -4.72 3.87 4.95
C HIS A 64 -3.34 4.01 4.33
N ALA A 65 -2.33 3.44 5.00
CA ALA A 65 -1.03 3.13 4.43
C ALA A 65 -0.84 1.62 4.43
N VAL A 66 -0.50 1.06 3.28
CA VAL A 66 -0.18 -0.36 3.14
C VAL A 66 1.33 -0.49 2.94
N VAL A 67 2.01 -0.94 3.99
CA VAL A 67 3.46 -1.16 3.98
C VAL A 67 3.73 -2.57 3.50
N VAL A 68 4.27 -2.71 2.28
CA VAL A 68 4.58 -4.00 1.67
C VAL A 68 6.06 -4.30 1.81
N THR A 69 6.40 -5.49 2.25
CA THR A 69 7.78 -5.94 2.46
C THR A 69 7.97 -7.41 2.12
N ASP A 70 9.20 -7.81 1.84
CA ASP A 70 9.58 -9.22 1.74
C ASP A 70 9.90 -9.81 3.13
N PRO A 71 9.84 -11.16 3.33
CA PRO A 71 10.11 -11.82 4.60
C PRO A 71 11.63 -11.89 4.93
N THR A 72 12.37 -10.83 4.62
CA THR A 72 13.81 -10.70 4.89
C THR A 72 14.04 -9.83 6.11
N PHE A 73 15.21 -9.97 6.73
CA PHE A 73 15.60 -9.13 7.86
C PHE A 73 15.57 -7.64 7.48
N ASN A 74 16.27 -7.27 6.41
CA ASN A 74 16.32 -5.87 5.96
C ASN A 74 14.95 -5.34 5.53
N GLY A 75 14.14 -6.19 4.88
CA GLY A 75 12.77 -5.82 4.48
C GLY A 75 11.93 -5.43 5.69
N ILE A 76 11.97 -6.22 6.76
CA ILE A 76 11.21 -5.93 7.99
C ILE A 76 11.70 -4.64 8.66
N GLN A 77 13.02 -4.38 8.72
CA GLN A 77 13.54 -3.12 9.26
C GLN A 77 13.05 -1.91 8.46
N VAL A 78 13.12 -1.99 7.13
CA VAL A 78 12.61 -0.92 6.24
C VAL A 78 11.11 -0.72 6.42
N ALA A 79 10.34 -1.80 6.58
CA ALA A 79 8.91 -1.73 6.82
C ALA A 79 8.55 -1.01 8.13
N VAL A 80 9.27 -1.31 9.21
CA VAL A 80 9.09 -0.60 10.49
C VAL A 80 9.40 0.89 10.36
N HIS A 81 10.48 1.23 9.63
CA HIS A 81 10.82 2.63 9.37
C HIS A 81 9.74 3.33 8.54
N ALA A 82 9.28 2.71 7.45
CA ALA A 82 8.21 3.23 6.61
C ALA A 82 6.89 3.42 7.39
N ALA A 83 6.56 2.47 8.28
CA ALA A 83 5.38 2.57 9.12
C ALA A 83 5.47 3.75 10.11
N ARG A 84 6.64 3.99 10.70
CA ARG A 84 6.88 5.16 11.57
C ARG A 84 6.71 6.46 10.80
N LEU A 85 7.27 6.56 9.60
CA LEU A 85 7.10 7.73 8.74
C LEU A 85 5.62 7.96 8.35
N ALA A 86 4.87 6.90 8.07
CA ALA A 86 3.43 7.01 7.81
C ALA A 86 2.67 7.53 9.05
N GLY A 87 3.05 7.08 10.24
CA GLY A 87 2.52 7.61 11.51
C GLY A 87 2.86 9.09 11.72
N ASP A 88 4.09 9.52 11.41
CA ASP A 88 4.51 10.93 11.49
C ASP A 88 3.75 11.83 10.49
N LEU A 89 3.16 11.23 9.47
CA LEU A 89 2.28 11.89 8.49
C LEU A 89 0.81 11.91 8.90
N ASP A 90 0.50 11.44 10.12
CA ASP A 90 -0.85 11.38 10.68
C ASP A 90 -1.80 10.45 9.88
N ILE A 91 -1.28 9.40 9.22
CA ILE A 91 -2.13 8.40 8.56
C ILE A 91 -2.76 7.50 9.63
N PRO A 92 -4.10 7.44 9.71
CA PRO A 92 -4.77 6.81 10.87
C PRO A 92 -4.64 5.29 10.91
N ALA A 93 -4.61 4.61 9.77
CA ALA A 93 -4.53 3.17 9.70
C ALA A 93 -3.30 2.71 8.88
N ILE A 94 -2.44 1.91 9.50
CA ILE A 94 -1.20 1.44 8.89
C ILE A 94 -1.19 -0.08 8.92
N HIS A 95 -1.15 -0.69 7.73
CA HIS A 95 -1.24 -2.13 7.53
C HIS A 95 0.10 -2.68 7.07
N LEU A 96 0.47 -3.86 7.57
CA LEU A 96 1.65 -4.58 7.11
C LEU A 96 1.24 -5.70 6.16
N VAL A 97 1.91 -5.80 5.04
CA VAL A 97 1.80 -6.93 4.11
C VAL A 97 3.18 -7.54 3.91
N VAL A 98 3.38 -8.74 4.42
CA VAL A 98 4.58 -9.53 4.13
C VAL A 98 4.33 -10.29 2.83
N ASN A 99 4.99 -9.87 1.76
CA ASN A 99 4.84 -10.45 0.43
C ASN A 99 5.85 -11.58 0.19
N ARG A 100 5.59 -12.45 -0.79
CA ARG A 100 6.46 -13.57 -1.19
C ARG A 100 6.76 -14.56 -0.06
N VAL A 101 5.79 -14.81 0.77
CA VAL A 101 5.88 -15.78 1.87
C VAL A 101 5.81 -17.20 1.31
N ARG A 102 6.78 -18.04 1.64
CA ARG A 102 6.84 -19.43 1.16
C ARG A 102 6.07 -20.42 2.04
N GLY A 103 5.64 -20.00 3.20
CA GLY A 103 4.87 -20.82 4.13
C GLY A 103 4.73 -20.17 5.50
N ALA A 104 3.92 -20.77 6.37
CA ALA A 104 3.58 -20.22 7.69
C ALA A 104 4.82 -19.84 8.52
N ARG A 105 5.87 -20.69 8.50
CA ARG A 105 7.12 -20.42 9.23
C ARG A 105 7.86 -19.15 8.75
N ASP A 106 7.76 -18.79 7.46
CA ASP A 106 8.36 -17.56 6.95
C ASP A 106 7.62 -16.34 7.50
N TYR A 107 6.30 -16.43 7.58
CA TYR A 107 5.48 -15.38 8.14
C TYR A 107 5.72 -15.22 9.64
N GLU A 108 5.70 -16.31 10.40
CA GLU A 108 5.99 -16.32 11.84
C GLU A 108 7.36 -15.69 12.13
N ARG A 109 8.41 -16.10 11.42
CA ARG A 109 9.75 -15.49 11.55
C ARG A 109 9.77 -14.00 11.22
N SER A 110 8.92 -13.55 10.30
CA SER A 110 8.81 -12.13 9.98
C SER A 110 8.17 -11.35 11.11
N LEU A 111 7.16 -11.93 11.78
CA LEU A 111 6.54 -11.34 12.96
C LEU A 111 7.49 -11.31 14.18
N ASP A 112 8.28 -12.37 14.39
CA ASP A 112 9.31 -12.41 15.44
C ASP A 112 10.32 -11.29 15.23
N ARG A 113 10.86 -11.14 14.01
CA ARG A 113 11.78 -10.05 13.64
C ARG A 113 11.16 -8.68 13.84
N LEU A 114 9.88 -8.52 13.48
CA LEU A 114 9.15 -7.29 13.71
C LEU A 114 9.15 -6.90 15.20
N ASN A 115 8.95 -7.87 16.09
CA ASN A 115 8.95 -7.67 17.53
C ASN A 115 10.35 -7.33 18.05
N ASP A 116 11.39 -8.00 17.55
CA ASP A 116 12.80 -7.77 17.91
C ASP A 116 13.27 -6.35 17.55
N GLU A 117 12.77 -5.77 16.47
CA GLU A 117 13.05 -4.40 16.02
C GLU A 117 12.27 -3.31 16.80
N GLY A 118 11.71 -3.67 17.95
CA GLY A 118 10.92 -2.75 18.80
C GLY A 118 9.49 -2.58 18.33
N GLY A 119 9.06 -3.39 17.37
CA GLY A 119 7.69 -3.44 16.88
C GLY A 119 7.17 -2.15 16.26
N PHE A 120 5.98 -2.25 15.72
CA PHE A 120 5.12 -1.11 15.37
C PHE A 120 3.68 -1.56 15.54
N PRO A 121 2.78 -0.74 16.09
CA PRO A 121 1.37 -1.08 16.28
C PRO A 121 0.59 -1.00 14.97
N PHE A 122 0.85 -1.91 14.04
CA PHE A 122 0.09 -1.99 12.80
C PHE A 122 -1.38 -2.25 13.09
N THR A 123 -2.25 -1.58 12.38
CA THR A 123 -3.70 -1.78 12.43
C THR A 123 -4.07 -3.20 12.06
N SER A 124 -3.45 -3.74 11.02
CA SER A 124 -3.56 -5.15 10.66
C SER A 124 -2.26 -5.68 10.03
N LYS A 125 -2.11 -7.00 10.04
CA LYS A 125 -0.94 -7.68 9.48
C LYS A 125 -1.42 -8.80 8.58
N HIS A 126 -0.97 -8.78 7.34
CA HIS A 126 -1.32 -9.73 6.29
C HIS A 126 -0.07 -10.33 5.67
N TRP A 127 -0.24 -11.39 4.92
CA TRP A 127 0.81 -11.97 4.11
C TRP A 127 0.26 -12.45 2.78
N LEU A 128 1.10 -12.38 1.77
CA LEU A 128 0.82 -12.88 0.43
C LEU A 128 1.82 -13.98 0.10
N PRO A 129 1.38 -15.14 -0.37
CA PRO A 129 2.28 -16.21 -0.77
C PRO A 129 3.06 -15.85 -2.03
N VAL A 130 4.14 -16.58 -2.28
CA VAL A 130 4.70 -16.63 -3.63
C VAL A 130 3.65 -17.19 -4.57
N ASP A 131 3.39 -16.48 -5.65
CA ASP A 131 2.54 -16.96 -6.75
C ASP A 131 3.43 -17.17 -7.96
N GLU A 132 3.68 -18.44 -8.28
CA GLU A 132 4.59 -18.82 -9.37
C GLU A 132 3.99 -18.58 -10.76
N VAL A 133 2.68 -18.41 -10.84
CA VAL A 133 1.96 -18.14 -12.10
C VAL A 133 1.96 -16.66 -12.43
N LEU A 134 2.06 -15.80 -11.42
CA LEU A 134 2.00 -14.35 -11.62
C LEU A 134 3.01 -13.81 -12.65
N PRO A 135 4.28 -14.22 -12.65
CA PRO A 135 5.25 -13.76 -13.65
C PRO A 135 4.89 -14.15 -15.10
N ASP A 136 4.17 -15.27 -15.28
CA ASP A 136 3.78 -15.75 -16.61
C ASP A 136 2.60 -14.97 -17.20
N VAL A 137 1.78 -14.33 -16.35
CA VAL A 137 0.62 -13.53 -16.78
C VAL A 137 0.93 -12.03 -16.85
N GLU A 138 1.99 -11.57 -16.21
CA GLU A 138 2.40 -10.16 -16.30
C GLU A 138 2.84 -9.79 -17.73
N PRO A 139 2.58 -8.55 -18.17
CA PRO A 139 1.89 -7.47 -17.49
C PRO A 139 0.38 -7.42 -17.77
N SER A 140 -0.23 -8.51 -18.20
CA SER A 140 -1.64 -8.55 -18.60
C SER A 140 -2.57 -8.67 -17.40
N VAL A 141 -3.15 -7.56 -16.97
CA VAL A 141 -4.19 -7.56 -15.93
C VAL A 141 -5.42 -8.39 -16.32
N GLY A 142 -5.78 -8.41 -17.61
CA GLY A 142 -6.86 -9.27 -18.14
C GLY A 142 -6.60 -10.74 -17.86
N ALA A 143 -5.40 -11.24 -18.24
CA ALA A 143 -5.01 -12.63 -17.99
C ALA A 143 -4.97 -12.98 -16.50
N LEU A 144 -4.57 -12.02 -15.64
CA LEU A 144 -4.59 -12.20 -14.20
C LEU A 144 -6.02 -12.38 -13.65
N LEU A 145 -6.99 -11.60 -14.16
CA LEU A 145 -8.39 -11.67 -13.73
C LEU A 145 -9.14 -12.90 -14.29
N GLU A 146 -8.70 -13.45 -15.41
CA GLU A 146 -9.31 -14.61 -16.06
C GLU A 146 -8.79 -15.95 -15.51
N ARG A 147 -7.65 -15.96 -14.84
CA ARG A 147 -7.08 -17.17 -14.23
C ARG A 147 -7.95 -17.71 -13.08
N SER A 148 -7.81 -18.98 -12.77
CA SER A 148 -8.41 -19.53 -11.57
C SER A 148 -7.81 -18.91 -10.32
N PRO A 149 -8.63 -18.52 -9.32
CA PRO A 149 -8.14 -17.91 -8.09
C PRO A 149 -7.14 -18.83 -7.36
N THR A 150 -6.05 -18.26 -6.92
CA THR A 150 -5.00 -18.92 -6.14
C THR A 150 -5.09 -18.53 -4.66
N LEU A 151 -4.22 -19.09 -3.83
CA LEU A 151 -4.09 -18.64 -2.43
C LEU A 151 -3.69 -17.15 -2.35
N PHE A 152 -2.92 -16.66 -3.30
CA PHE A 152 -2.56 -15.24 -3.40
C PHE A 152 -3.81 -14.37 -3.53
N ASP A 153 -4.73 -14.73 -4.43
CA ASP A 153 -5.96 -13.97 -4.68
C ASP A 153 -6.88 -13.98 -3.44
N HIS A 154 -6.97 -15.11 -2.75
CA HIS A 154 -7.72 -15.20 -1.50
C HIS A 154 -7.13 -14.29 -0.41
N LYS A 155 -5.80 -14.30 -0.23
CA LYS A 155 -5.13 -13.45 0.76
C LYS A 155 -5.20 -11.97 0.41
N LEU A 156 -5.15 -11.63 -0.88
CA LEU A 156 -5.37 -10.26 -1.34
C LEU A 156 -6.82 -9.81 -1.06
N GLY A 157 -7.79 -10.70 -1.22
CA GLY A 157 -9.18 -10.45 -0.85
C GLY A 157 -9.37 -10.18 0.65
N GLU A 158 -8.69 -10.94 1.53
CA GLU A 158 -8.70 -10.70 2.98
C GLU A 158 -8.14 -9.30 3.33
N LEU A 159 -7.04 -8.89 2.70
CA LEU A 159 -6.49 -7.54 2.85
C LEU A 159 -7.50 -6.47 2.42
N LEU A 160 -8.10 -6.63 1.25
CA LEU A 160 -9.09 -5.69 0.74
C LEU A 160 -10.28 -5.56 1.69
N GLN A 161 -10.79 -6.67 2.21
CA GLN A 161 -11.88 -6.66 3.19
C GLN A 161 -11.50 -5.93 4.48
N ALA A 162 -10.26 -6.10 4.96
CA ALA A 162 -9.77 -5.39 6.15
C ALA A 162 -9.71 -3.87 5.92
N LEU A 163 -9.25 -3.43 4.73
CA LEU A 163 -9.21 -2.01 4.37
C LEU A 163 -10.62 -1.40 4.30
N LEU A 164 -11.58 -2.11 3.72
CA LEU A 164 -12.95 -1.63 3.57
C LEU A 164 -13.73 -1.63 4.90
N ALA A 165 -13.50 -2.62 5.78
CA ALA A 165 -14.18 -2.71 7.06
C ALA A 165 -13.83 -1.56 8.01
N GLU A 166 -12.61 -1.04 7.94
CA GLU A 166 -12.21 0.12 8.75
C GLU A 166 -12.81 1.43 8.24
N GLU A 167 -13.13 1.55 6.97
CA GLU A 167 -13.83 2.71 6.44
C GLU A 167 -15.26 2.83 7.01
N GLU A 168 -15.96 1.73 7.19
CA GLU A 168 -17.31 1.72 7.78
C GLU A 168 -17.30 2.10 9.27
N ALA A 169 -16.25 1.74 10.01
CA ALA A 169 -16.13 2.04 11.44
C ALA A 169 -15.87 3.53 11.74
N VAL A 170 -15.38 4.30 10.78
CA VAL A 170 -14.98 5.71 10.95
C VAL A 170 -16.06 6.70 10.45
N LEU A 171 -17.08 6.23 9.74
CA LEU A 171 -18.21 7.10 9.37
C LEU A 171 -19.09 7.33 10.60
N PRO A 172 -19.17 8.55 11.15
CA PRO A 172 -20.15 8.84 12.20
C PRO A 172 -21.54 8.63 11.60
N CYS A 173 -22.40 7.89 12.33
CA CYS A 173 -23.83 7.88 12.05
C CYS A 173 -24.33 9.33 12.00
N VAL A 174 -24.50 9.87 10.82
CA VAL A 174 -25.23 11.13 10.63
C VAL A 174 -26.70 10.74 10.70
N SER A 175 -27.24 10.89 11.90
CA SER A 175 -28.69 10.84 12.16
C SER A 175 -29.32 12.17 11.80
#